data_a85bca8544e3e338f08f660d0e87dfad
#
_entry.id   a85bca8544e3e338f08f660d0e87dfad
#
_cell.length_a   1.000
_cell.length_b   1.000
_cell.length_c   1.000
_cell.angle_alpha   90.00
_cell.angle_beta   90.00
_cell.angle_gamma   90.00
#
_symmetry.space_group_name_H-M   'P 1'
#
loop_
_entity.id
_entity.type
_entity.pdbx_description
1 polymer ?
#
loop_
_entity_poly.entity_id
_entity_poly.type
_entity_poly.pdbx_seq_one_letter_code
_entity_poly.pdbx_strand_id
1 'polypeptide(L)' 'MKKKDVRIGETYTVKVSGQLAPVRITGECPYGGWTGINTRTNREVRIRTAVRLRGATERN' A
#
# COMPACT_ATOMS: atom_id res chain seq x y z
N MET A 1 -1.97 5.35 -9.15
CA MET A 1 -1.57 6.42 -8.23
C MET A 1 -0.14 6.80 -8.51
N LYS A 2 0.17 8.06 -8.42
CA LYS A 2 1.52 8.53 -8.68
C LYS A 2 2.38 8.39 -7.44
N LYS A 3 3.68 8.22 -7.66
CA LYS A 3 4.62 8.01 -6.58
C LYS A 3 4.55 9.12 -5.53
N LYS A 4 4.46 10.37 -5.99
CA LYS A 4 4.47 11.51 -5.07
C LYS A 4 3.19 11.64 -4.26
N ASP A 5 2.16 10.88 -4.63
CA ASP A 5 0.90 10.93 -3.92
C ASP A 5 0.83 9.88 -2.81
N VAL A 6 1.83 9.02 -2.74
CA VAL A 6 1.86 7.97 -1.72
C VAL A 6 2.43 8.54 -0.44
N ARG A 7 1.70 8.40 0.66
CA ARG A 7 2.12 8.95 1.93
C ARG A 7 2.29 7.85 2.97
N ILE A 8 3.36 7.96 3.74
CA ILE A 8 3.62 7.04 4.83
C ILE A 8 2.59 7.25 5.92
N GLY A 9 2.06 6.17 6.44
CA GLY A 9 1.02 6.23 7.47
C GLY A 9 -0.38 6.14 6.94
N GLU A 10 -0.55 6.29 5.63
CA GLU A 10 -1.86 6.18 5.01
C GLU A 10 -2.14 4.75 4.59
N THR A 11 -3.42 4.41 4.51
CA THR A 11 -3.85 3.09 4.08
C THR A 11 -4.39 3.16 2.67
N TYR A 12 -3.90 2.27 1.83
CA TYR A 12 -4.30 2.22 0.43
C TYR A 12 -4.84 0.84 0.10
N THR A 13 -5.69 0.80 -0.92
CA THR A 13 -6.19 -0.46 -1.42
C THR A 13 -5.18 -1.04 -2.39
N VAL A 14 -4.73 -2.25 -2.13
CA VAL A 14 -3.71 -2.94 -2.93
C VAL A 14 -4.23 -4.32 -3.29
N LYS A 15 -3.93 -4.74 -4.51
CA LYS A 15 -4.30 -6.08 -4.92
C LYS A 15 -3.23 -7.04 -4.42
N VAL A 16 -3.61 -7.93 -3.54
CA VAL A 16 -2.71 -8.92 -2.94
C VAL A 16 -3.28 -10.29 -3.22
N SER A 17 -2.50 -11.13 -3.90
CA SER A 17 -2.90 -12.51 -4.21
C SER A 17 -4.27 -12.56 -4.88
N GLY A 18 -4.52 -11.62 -5.80
CA GLY A 18 -5.77 -11.60 -6.54
C GLY A 18 -6.93 -10.94 -5.82
N GLN A 19 -6.71 -10.44 -4.61
CA GLN A 19 -7.77 -9.80 -3.84
C GLN A 19 -7.36 -8.42 -3.42
N LEU A 20 -8.32 -7.52 -3.34
CA LEU A 20 -8.06 -6.17 -2.86
C LEU A 20 -8.03 -6.20 -1.33
N ALA A 21 -7.03 -5.56 -0.77
CA ALA A 21 -6.85 -5.51 0.67
C ALA A 21 -6.34 -4.15 1.09
N PRO A 22 -6.70 -3.69 2.30
CA PRO A 22 -6.17 -2.44 2.82
C PRO A 22 -4.75 -2.65 3.34
N VAL A 23 -3.82 -1.84 2.84
CA VAL A 23 -2.42 -1.93 3.24
C VAL A 23 -1.99 -0.56 3.73
N ARG A 24 -1.51 -0.52 4.95
CA ARG A 24 -1.01 0.71 5.54
C ARG A 24 0.47 0.85 5.21
N ILE A 25 0.83 1.96 4.59
CA ILE A 25 2.22 2.20 4.20
C ILE A 25 3.02 2.55 5.44
N THR A 26 4.06 1.77 5.73
CA THR A 26 4.90 1.99 6.89
C THR A 26 6.25 2.58 6.56
N GLY A 27 6.68 2.48 5.31
CA GLY A 27 7.95 3.03 4.93
C GLY A 27 8.16 3.01 3.44
N GLU A 28 9.20 3.69 3.00
CA GLU A 28 9.57 3.73 1.59
C GLU A 28 10.89 2.97 1.43
N CYS A 29 10.94 2.12 0.41
CA CYS A 29 12.13 1.35 0.14
C CYS A 29 13.13 2.23 -0.61
N PRO A 30 14.41 2.26 -0.19
CA PRO A 30 15.41 3.09 -0.88
C PRO A 30 15.66 2.66 -2.32
N TYR A 31 15.31 1.44 -2.65
CA TYR A 31 15.49 0.95 -4.02
C TYR A 31 14.24 1.09 -4.86
N GLY A 32 13.26 1.80 -4.34
CA GLY A 32 12.01 2.00 -5.04
C GLY A 32 10.89 1.21 -4.38
N GLY A 33 9.69 1.76 -4.44
CA GLY A 33 8.53 1.11 -3.84
C GLY A 33 8.41 1.40 -2.36
N TRP A 34 7.53 0.67 -1.72
CA TRP A 34 7.19 0.90 -0.33
C TRP A 34 7.00 -0.42 0.39
N THR A 35 7.05 -0.34 1.71
CA THR A 35 6.62 -1.45 2.56
C THR A 35 5.36 -1.04 3.29
N GLY A 36 4.52 -2.00 3.58
CA GLY A 36 3.28 -1.74 4.28
C GLY A 36 2.82 -2.97 5.04
N ILE A 37 1.74 -2.77 5.78
CA ILE A 37 1.13 -3.85 6.56
C ILE A 37 -0.30 -4.03 6.06
N ASN A 38 -0.63 -5.27 5.70
CA ASN A 38 -2.01 -5.60 5.40
C ASN A 38 -2.78 -5.58 6.72
N THR A 39 -3.64 -4.56 6.86
CA THR A 39 -4.33 -4.37 8.14
C THR A 39 -5.35 -5.45 8.42
N ARG A 40 -5.72 -6.22 7.40
CA ARG A 40 -6.67 -7.30 7.58
C ARG A 40 -6.01 -8.55 8.17
N THR A 41 -4.80 -8.85 7.70
CA THR A 41 -4.07 -10.05 8.15
C THR A 41 -2.88 -9.72 9.03
N ASN A 42 -2.54 -8.44 9.14
CA ASN A 42 -1.41 -7.97 9.92
C ASN A 42 -0.07 -8.46 9.37
N ARG A 43 -0.01 -8.70 8.08
CA ARG A 43 1.19 -9.20 7.44
C ARG A 43 1.85 -8.11 6.62
N GLU A 44 3.17 -8.17 6.54
CA GLU A 44 3.93 -7.23 5.76
C GLU A 44 3.75 -7.47 4.28
N VAL A 45 3.62 -6.38 3.53
CA VAL A 45 3.44 -6.43 2.08
C VAL A 45 4.45 -5.49 1.45
N ARG A 46 5.07 -5.93 0.36
CA ARG A 46 5.95 -5.09 -0.41
C ARG A 46 5.24 -4.57 -1.64
N ILE A 47 5.38 -3.28 -1.88
CA ILE A 47 4.78 -2.63 -3.02
C ILE A 47 5.90 -2.06 -3.86
N ARG A 48 6.06 -2.58 -5.07
CA ARG A 48 7.18 -2.16 -5.91
C ARG A 48 6.91 -0.86 -6.65
N THR A 49 5.66 -0.62 -7.01
CA THR A 49 5.32 0.57 -7.79
C THR A 49 4.03 1.16 -7.27
N ALA A 50 3.89 2.47 -7.47
CA ALA A 50 2.66 3.16 -7.07
C ALA A 50 1.46 2.68 -7.89
N VAL A 51 1.70 2.07 -9.03
CA VAL A 51 0.61 1.56 -9.87
C VAL A 51 -0.20 0.51 -9.14
N ARG A 52 0.41 -0.23 -8.23
CA ARG A 52 -0.29 -1.25 -7.47
C ARG A 52 -1.27 -0.66 -6.46
N LEU A 53 -1.10 0.60 -6.12
CA LEU A 53 -1.97 1.27 -5.18
C LEU A 53 -3.19 1.79 -5.92
N ARG A 54 -4.36 1.36 -5.48
CA ARG A 54 -5.61 1.71 -6.14
C ARG A 54 -6.22 3.00 -5.64
N GLY A 55 -5.56 3.61 -4.66
CA GLY A 55 -6.07 4.83 -4.07
C GLY A 55 -6.24 4.65 -2.59
N ALA A 56 -6.51 5.75 -1.89
CA ALA A 56 -6.70 5.71 -0.46
C ALA A 56 -7.93 4.87 -0.13
N THR A 57 -7.81 4.06 0.91
CA THR A 57 -8.94 3.26 1.37
C THR A 57 -9.92 4.18 2.06
N GLU A 58 -11.14 4.19 1.55
CA GLU A 58 -12.19 5.02 2.12
C GLU A 58 -12.95 4.24 3.15
N ARG A 59 -13.29 4.91 4.21
CA ARG A 59 -14.15 4.33 5.20
C ARG A 59 -15.42 5.12 5.28
N ASN A 60 -16.46 4.45 5.02
CA ASN A 60 -17.75 5.11 5.04
C ASN A 60 -18.62 4.56 6.11
#